data_cd22bcaacd124ab2416d965ab2383e84
#
_entry.id   cd22bcaacd124ab2416d965ab2383e84
#
_cell.length_a   1.000
_cell.length_b   1.000
_cell.length_c   1.000
_cell.angle_alpha   90.00
_cell.angle_beta   90.00
_cell.angle_gamma   90.00
#
_symmetry.space_group_name_H-M   'P 1'
#
loop_
_entity.id
_entity.type
_entity.pdbx_description
1 polymer ?
#
loop_
_entity_poly.entity_id
_entity_poly.type
_entity_poly.pdbx_seq_one_letter_code
_entity_poly.pdbx_strand_id
1 'polypeptide(L)'
;PIKSSAASDVYKRQVVSAEHVSQDHEPLNLKKFIYDLDVPVIVGGAANYTAALHLMRTGAAGVLVGFGGGAVSANRNTIGVHAPMATAIADVAEARRDYMDESGGRYVQVIADGGMGDSGSFIKAFALGADAVMLGSPLARAEEAPGKGMHWGAEARHQTLPRGFRTNVGTVGTLEDIMFGPSHNADGTTNYIGALRRAMATTGYVDLKSFQRCPVTVAPTR
;
A
#
# COMPACT_ATOMS: atom_id res chain seq x y z
N PRO A 1 2.05 -6.61 -26.65
CA PRO A 1 1.07 -6.02 -25.77
C PRO A 1 -0.02 -7.05 -25.50
N ILE A 2 -0.27 -7.32 -24.24
CA ILE A 2 -1.41 -8.15 -23.85
C ILE A 2 -2.64 -7.28 -24.08
N LYS A 3 -3.29 -7.49 -25.23
CA LYS A 3 -4.63 -6.92 -25.45
C LYS A 3 -5.55 -7.56 -24.42
N SER A 4 -5.96 -6.78 -23.43
CA SER A 4 -6.99 -7.24 -22.52
C SER A 4 -8.24 -7.55 -23.31
N SER A 5 -8.83 -8.72 -23.05
CA SER A 5 -10.08 -9.12 -23.68
C SER A 5 -11.14 -8.04 -23.56
N ALA A 6 -11.93 -7.88 -24.60
CA ALA A 6 -12.96 -6.85 -24.79
C ALA A 6 -14.13 -6.88 -23.78
N ALA A 7 -13.95 -7.40 -22.60
CA ALA A 7 -15.05 -7.61 -21.65
C ALA A 7 -15.16 -6.54 -20.55
N SER A 8 -14.47 -5.41 -20.64
CA SER A 8 -14.68 -4.37 -19.65
C SER A 8 -14.41 -2.97 -20.22
N ASP A 9 -15.48 -2.27 -20.51
CA ASP A 9 -15.49 -0.81 -20.65
C ASP A 9 -15.31 -0.11 -19.30
N VAL A 10 -15.00 -0.87 -18.26
CA VAL A 10 -14.73 -0.39 -16.91
C VAL A 10 -13.28 0.05 -16.82
N TYR A 11 -13.03 1.15 -16.14
CA TYR A 11 -11.75 1.74 -15.80
C TYR A 11 -10.66 0.69 -15.58
N LYS A 12 -9.74 0.62 -16.51
CA LYS A 12 -8.55 -0.23 -16.36
C LYS A 12 -7.44 0.63 -15.82
N ARG A 13 -6.73 0.08 -14.85
CA ARG A 13 -5.49 0.64 -14.33
C ARG A 13 -4.39 -0.38 -14.53
N GLN A 14 -3.21 0.09 -14.90
CA GLN A 14 -2.03 -0.74 -14.93
C GLN A 14 -1.26 -0.54 -13.62
N VAL A 15 -0.75 -1.63 -13.07
CA VAL A 15 0.17 -1.59 -11.92
C VAL A 15 1.51 -2.16 -12.35
N VAL A 16 2.57 -1.40 -12.10
CA VAL A 16 3.96 -1.85 -12.27
C VAL A 16 4.60 -1.82 -10.90
N SER A 17 4.94 -2.99 -10.38
CA SER A 17 5.47 -3.15 -9.01
C SER A 17 6.71 -4.02 -8.99
N ALA A 18 7.74 -3.53 -8.30
CA ALA A 18 8.94 -4.27 -7.90
C ALA A 18 9.48 -3.65 -6.61
N GLU A 19 10.37 -4.34 -5.89
CA GLU A 19 10.99 -3.75 -4.69
C GLU A 19 11.81 -2.51 -5.01
N HIS A 20 12.30 -2.40 -6.23
CA HIS A 20 13.11 -1.26 -6.66
C HIS A 20 12.86 -0.93 -8.13
N VAL A 21 11.81 -0.17 -8.39
CA VAL A 21 11.37 0.19 -9.75
C VAL A 21 12.25 1.28 -10.36
N SER A 22 12.83 2.16 -9.55
CA SER A 22 13.68 3.27 -10.01
C SER A 22 15.17 2.96 -9.79
N GLN A 23 15.72 2.04 -10.55
CA GLN A 23 17.14 1.67 -10.53
C GLN A 23 17.84 2.14 -11.81
N ASP A 24 19.17 2.33 -11.76
CA ASP A 24 19.96 2.83 -12.89
C ASP A 24 19.85 1.95 -14.16
N HIS A 25 19.67 0.65 -13.96
CA HIS A 25 19.45 -0.31 -15.04
C HIS A 25 17.98 -0.72 -15.08
N GLU A 26 17.12 0.20 -15.47
CA GLU A 26 15.69 -0.07 -15.60
C GLU A 26 15.42 -1.01 -16.78
N PRO A 27 14.86 -2.20 -16.55
CA PRO A 27 14.46 -3.10 -17.64
C PRO A 27 13.28 -2.54 -18.44
N LEU A 28 12.59 -1.54 -17.90
CA LEU A 28 11.43 -0.88 -18.48
C LEU A 28 11.58 0.63 -18.37
N ASN A 29 11.55 1.33 -19.50
CA ASN A 29 11.44 2.80 -19.47
C ASN A 29 10.03 3.20 -19.02
N LEU A 30 9.87 3.48 -17.74
CA LEU A 30 8.57 3.78 -17.13
C LEU A 30 7.88 4.99 -17.77
N LYS A 31 8.63 6.06 -18.06
CA LYS A 31 8.06 7.27 -18.66
C LYS A 31 7.46 6.98 -20.03
N LYS A 32 8.18 6.24 -20.86
CA LYS A 32 7.67 5.82 -22.18
C LYS A 32 6.48 4.86 -22.03
N PHE A 33 6.59 3.88 -21.14
CA PHE A 33 5.54 2.92 -20.89
C PHE A 33 4.23 3.59 -20.44
N ILE A 34 4.32 4.55 -19.51
CA ILE A 34 3.15 5.29 -19.00
C ILE A 34 2.54 6.14 -20.13
N TYR A 35 3.38 6.80 -20.93
CA TYR A 35 2.94 7.63 -22.05
C TYR A 35 2.21 6.82 -23.13
N ASP A 36 2.65 5.61 -23.39
CA ASP A 36 2.09 4.73 -24.42
C ASP A 36 0.75 4.05 -24.01
N LEU A 37 0.30 4.26 -22.76
CA LEU A 37 -0.94 3.68 -22.23
C LEU A 37 -2.05 4.72 -22.08
N ASP A 38 -3.25 4.37 -22.52
CA ASP A 38 -4.48 5.19 -22.34
C ASP A 38 -5.16 4.97 -20.98
N VAL A 39 -4.43 4.44 -20.01
CA VAL A 39 -4.97 4.15 -18.66
C VAL A 39 -4.05 4.69 -17.58
N PRO A 40 -4.60 5.09 -16.41
CA PRO A 40 -3.78 5.50 -15.29
C PRO A 40 -2.83 4.39 -14.85
N VAL A 41 -1.55 4.72 -14.63
CA VAL A 41 -0.53 3.77 -14.20
C VAL A 41 -0.13 4.06 -12.76
N ILE A 42 -0.15 3.03 -11.92
CA ILE A 42 0.35 3.03 -10.55
C ILE A 42 1.70 2.32 -10.56
N VAL A 43 2.70 2.93 -9.97
CA VAL A 43 4.07 2.40 -9.93
C VAL A 43 4.59 2.29 -8.51
N GLY A 44 5.50 1.36 -8.24
CA GLY A 44 6.14 1.18 -6.94
C GLY A 44 6.95 -0.12 -6.86
N GLY A 45 7.59 -0.37 -5.74
CA GLY A 45 7.59 0.30 -4.46
C GLY A 45 8.58 1.45 -4.34
N ALA A 46 8.16 2.44 -3.60
CA ALA A 46 9.03 3.52 -3.14
C ALA A 46 9.10 3.52 -1.61
N ALA A 47 10.25 3.85 -1.04
CA ALA A 47 10.46 3.87 0.40
C ALA A 47 11.02 5.19 0.93
N ASN A 48 11.26 6.15 0.07
CA ASN A 48 11.82 7.45 0.44
C ASN A 48 11.38 8.56 -0.53
N TYR A 49 11.63 9.79 -0.14
CA TYR A 49 11.30 11.00 -0.88
C TYR A 49 11.83 10.98 -2.33
N THR A 50 13.14 10.71 -2.50
CA THR A 50 13.80 10.80 -3.82
C THR A 50 13.23 9.79 -4.82
N ALA A 51 13.07 8.53 -4.40
CA ALA A 51 12.48 7.50 -5.25
C ALA A 51 11.03 7.84 -5.63
N ALA A 52 10.25 8.32 -4.67
CA ALA A 52 8.87 8.72 -4.93
C ALA A 52 8.76 9.89 -5.91
N LEU A 53 9.55 10.94 -5.72
CA LEU A 53 9.57 12.11 -6.61
C LEU A 53 9.97 11.72 -8.04
N HIS A 54 10.98 10.83 -8.17
CA HIS A 54 11.36 10.27 -9.47
C HIS A 54 10.18 9.56 -10.14
N LEU A 55 9.49 8.66 -9.43
CA LEU A 55 8.33 7.94 -9.98
C LEU A 55 7.17 8.88 -10.35
N MET A 56 6.90 9.92 -9.56
CA MET A 56 5.87 10.93 -9.87
C MET A 56 6.19 11.67 -11.17
N ARG A 57 7.46 12.02 -11.39
CA ARG A 57 7.96 12.68 -12.61
C ARG A 57 7.89 11.81 -13.87
N THR A 58 7.77 10.49 -13.74
CA THR A 58 7.53 9.60 -14.90
C THR A 58 6.12 9.74 -15.46
N GLY A 59 5.21 10.39 -14.74
CA GLY A 59 3.82 10.53 -15.14
C GLY A 59 2.85 9.60 -14.42
N ALA A 60 3.30 8.90 -13.39
CA ALA A 60 2.46 8.00 -12.60
C ALA A 60 1.21 8.69 -12.05
N ALA A 61 0.09 7.99 -12.01
CA ALA A 61 -1.15 8.41 -11.36
C ALA A 61 -1.16 8.08 -9.86
N GLY A 62 -0.38 7.09 -9.46
CA GLY A 62 -0.20 6.72 -8.06
C GLY A 62 1.14 6.06 -7.82
N VAL A 63 1.62 6.14 -6.57
CA VAL A 63 2.84 5.50 -6.10
C VAL A 63 2.51 4.51 -5.00
N LEU A 64 2.92 3.24 -5.17
CA LEU A 64 2.91 2.25 -4.10
C LEU A 64 4.08 2.53 -3.16
N VAL A 65 3.79 2.65 -1.87
CA VAL A 65 4.77 2.95 -0.84
C VAL A 65 5.05 1.70 -0.02
N GLY A 66 6.29 1.29 -0.02
CA GLY A 66 6.76 0.14 0.75
C GLY A 66 7.15 -1.05 -0.10
N PHE A 67 7.93 -1.90 0.52
CA PHE A 67 8.31 -3.23 0.06
C PHE A 67 8.82 -4.04 1.26
N GLY A 68 8.74 -5.36 1.17
CA GLY A 68 9.24 -6.26 2.22
C GLY A 68 8.44 -6.27 3.52
N GLY A 69 7.37 -5.46 3.65
CA GLY A 69 6.55 -5.33 4.86
C GLY A 69 5.33 -6.25 4.92
N GLY A 70 5.02 -6.95 3.85
CA GLY A 70 3.89 -7.89 3.80
C GLY A 70 4.13 -9.15 4.64
N ALA A 71 3.05 -9.73 5.17
CA ALA A 71 3.12 -10.95 6.00
C ALA A 71 3.71 -12.17 5.28
N VAL A 72 3.70 -12.17 3.95
CA VAL A 72 4.23 -13.26 3.11
C VAL A 72 5.61 -12.95 2.53
N SER A 73 6.15 -11.76 2.76
CA SER A 73 7.49 -11.38 2.30
C SER A 73 8.55 -11.82 3.30
N ALA A 74 9.59 -12.48 2.81
CA ALA A 74 10.77 -12.82 3.58
C ALA A 74 11.95 -11.86 3.34
N ASN A 75 11.80 -10.84 2.50
CA ASN A 75 12.87 -9.93 2.10
C ASN A 75 13.59 -9.29 3.27
N ARG A 76 12.84 -8.85 4.29
CA ARG A 76 13.42 -8.28 5.51
C ARG A 76 14.44 -9.19 6.16
N ASN A 77 14.13 -10.47 6.26
CA ASN A 77 14.96 -11.45 6.99
C ASN A 77 16.00 -12.13 6.10
N THR A 78 15.74 -12.25 4.79
CA THR A 78 16.60 -13.01 3.87
C THR A 78 17.61 -12.12 3.16
N ILE A 79 17.25 -10.91 2.78
CA ILE A 79 18.13 -9.99 2.04
C ILE A 79 18.27 -8.61 2.70
N GLY A 80 17.60 -8.36 3.83
CA GLY A 80 17.68 -7.10 4.57
C GLY A 80 16.97 -5.92 3.89
N VAL A 81 16.17 -6.15 2.83
CA VAL A 81 15.52 -5.10 2.05
C VAL A 81 14.05 -4.99 2.46
N HIS A 82 13.70 -3.90 3.13
CA HIS A 82 12.32 -3.58 3.50
C HIS A 82 12.17 -2.09 3.79
N ALA A 83 10.95 -1.58 3.71
CA ALA A 83 10.62 -0.19 4.03
C ALA A 83 10.08 -0.06 5.47
N PRO A 84 10.61 0.90 6.28
CA PRO A 84 9.97 1.30 7.53
C PRO A 84 8.73 2.14 7.21
N MET A 85 7.56 1.52 7.19
CA MET A 85 6.35 2.04 6.57
C MET A 85 5.93 3.44 7.04
N ALA A 86 6.03 3.73 8.34
CA ALA A 86 5.64 5.05 8.86
C ALA A 86 6.51 6.17 8.26
N THR A 87 7.82 5.99 8.24
CA THR A 87 8.76 6.94 7.62
C THR A 87 8.55 7.02 6.12
N ALA A 88 8.45 5.87 5.45
CA ALA A 88 8.28 5.82 4.01
C ALA A 88 7.00 6.53 3.54
N ILE A 89 5.87 6.37 4.24
CA ILE A 89 4.62 7.05 3.91
C ILE A 89 4.76 8.57 4.11
N ALA A 90 5.38 9.02 5.19
CA ALA A 90 5.59 10.44 5.46
C ALA A 90 6.48 11.10 4.40
N ASP A 91 7.60 10.47 4.05
CA ASP A 91 8.53 10.93 3.00
C ASP A 91 7.85 11.01 1.63
N VAL A 92 7.08 10.00 1.26
CA VAL A 92 6.37 9.97 -0.04
C VAL A 92 5.23 10.99 -0.07
N ALA A 93 4.54 11.21 1.04
CA ALA A 93 3.52 12.25 1.15
C ALA A 93 4.13 13.65 1.06
N GLU A 94 5.37 13.85 1.55
CA GLU A 94 6.13 15.07 1.35
C GLU A 94 6.51 15.26 -0.12
N ALA A 95 7.10 14.25 -0.75
CA ALA A 95 7.44 14.27 -2.17
C ALA A 95 6.22 14.60 -3.06
N ARG A 96 5.03 14.11 -2.70
CA ARG A 96 3.78 14.46 -3.41
C ARG A 96 3.45 15.95 -3.28
N ARG A 97 3.62 16.57 -2.12
CA ARG A 97 3.37 18.01 -1.94
C ARG A 97 4.28 18.83 -2.84
N ASP A 98 5.57 18.52 -2.82
CA ASP A 98 6.55 19.23 -3.64
C ASP A 98 6.32 19.00 -5.14
N TYR A 99 5.94 17.78 -5.53
CA TYR A 99 5.58 17.47 -6.91
C TYR A 99 4.31 18.23 -7.37
N MET A 100 3.33 18.40 -6.50
CA MET A 100 2.15 19.22 -6.83
C MET A 100 2.55 20.67 -7.15
N ASP A 101 3.44 21.25 -6.34
CA ASP A 101 3.94 22.60 -6.56
C ASP A 101 4.77 22.67 -7.86
N GLU A 102 5.67 21.70 -8.08
CA GLU A 102 6.50 21.62 -9.29
C GLU A 102 5.67 21.43 -10.57
N SER A 103 4.61 20.66 -10.52
CA SER A 103 3.81 20.24 -11.69
C SER A 103 2.62 21.14 -12.00
N GLY A 104 2.41 22.20 -11.23
CA GLY A 104 1.24 23.07 -11.37
C GLY A 104 -0.07 22.45 -10.89
N GLY A 105 -0.01 21.61 -9.85
CA GLY A 105 -1.17 21.05 -9.16
C GLY A 105 -1.51 19.60 -9.50
N ARG A 106 -0.65 18.87 -10.20
CA ARG A 106 -0.91 17.45 -10.49
C ARG A 106 -0.85 16.61 -9.23
N TYR A 107 -1.97 16.01 -8.88
CA TYR A 107 -2.08 15.13 -7.72
C TYR A 107 -1.71 13.70 -8.08
N VAL A 108 -0.79 13.09 -7.31
CA VAL A 108 -0.41 11.67 -7.41
C VAL A 108 -0.87 10.96 -6.15
N GLN A 109 -1.57 9.84 -6.31
CA GLN A 109 -2.09 9.06 -5.18
C GLN A 109 -0.95 8.35 -4.44
N VAL A 110 -0.94 8.42 -3.12
CA VAL A 110 -0.02 7.71 -2.24
C VAL A 110 -0.72 6.49 -1.67
N ILE A 111 -0.24 5.30 -2.01
CA ILE A 111 -0.87 4.03 -1.65
C ILE A 111 0.08 3.25 -0.74
N ALA A 112 -0.24 3.13 0.54
CA ALA A 112 0.57 2.36 1.48
C ALA A 112 0.45 0.86 1.20
N ASP A 113 1.56 0.19 0.88
CA ASP A 113 1.60 -1.23 0.50
C ASP A 113 2.51 -2.04 1.43
N GLY A 114 1.89 -2.80 2.32
CA GLY A 114 2.54 -3.69 3.27
C GLY A 114 2.33 -3.30 4.73
N GLY A 115 2.21 -4.30 5.60
CA GLY A 115 2.11 -4.11 7.04
C GLY A 115 0.75 -3.69 7.58
N MET A 116 -0.31 -3.67 6.76
CA MET A 116 -1.66 -3.23 7.15
C MET A 116 -2.50 -4.38 7.73
N GLY A 117 -1.90 -5.17 8.62
CA GLY A 117 -2.52 -6.37 9.20
C GLY A 117 -3.51 -6.14 10.33
N ASP A 118 -3.60 -4.91 10.83
CA ASP A 118 -4.51 -4.46 11.89
C ASP A 118 -5.02 -3.05 11.62
N SER A 119 -6.13 -2.68 12.25
CA SER A 119 -6.78 -1.39 12.07
C SER A 119 -5.91 -0.21 12.56
N GLY A 120 -5.07 -0.41 13.57
CA GLY A 120 -4.16 0.63 14.07
C GLY A 120 -3.09 1.00 13.03
N SER A 121 -2.51 0.03 12.34
CA SER A 121 -1.57 0.24 11.24
C SER A 121 -2.25 0.89 10.04
N PHE A 122 -3.45 0.45 9.70
CA PHE A 122 -4.31 1.01 8.67
C PHE A 122 -4.60 2.51 8.92
N ILE A 123 -4.99 2.87 10.14
CA ILE A 123 -5.31 4.26 10.53
C ILE A 123 -4.06 5.14 10.46
N LYS A 124 -2.92 4.65 10.99
CA LYS A 124 -1.65 5.38 10.95
C LYS A 124 -1.19 5.68 9.53
N ALA A 125 -1.43 4.79 8.57
CA ALA A 125 -1.10 5.04 7.17
C ALA A 125 -1.83 6.28 6.63
N PHE A 126 -3.12 6.45 6.91
CA PHE A 126 -3.86 7.65 6.52
C PHE A 126 -3.37 8.90 7.26
N ALA A 127 -3.16 8.82 8.57
CA ALA A 127 -2.66 9.95 9.36
C ALA A 127 -1.30 10.47 8.86
N LEU A 128 -0.47 9.59 8.29
CA LEU A 128 0.83 9.90 7.70
C LEU A 128 0.75 10.41 6.25
N GLY A 129 -0.44 10.45 5.66
CA GLY A 129 -0.68 11.05 4.35
C GLY A 129 -0.98 10.09 3.21
N ALA A 130 -1.19 8.80 3.45
CA ALA A 130 -1.66 7.88 2.42
C ALA A 130 -3.10 8.22 1.99
N ASP A 131 -3.38 8.05 0.70
CA ASP A 131 -4.72 8.20 0.12
C ASP A 131 -5.48 6.86 0.09
N ALA A 132 -4.72 5.78 0.05
CA ALA A 132 -5.24 4.41 0.06
C ALA A 132 -4.25 3.47 0.73
N VAL A 133 -4.72 2.27 1.05
CA VAL A 133 -3.89 1.20 1.62
C VAL A 133 -4.13 -0.11 0.88
N MET A 134 -3.07 -0.89 0.73
CA MET A 134 -3.12 -2.24 0.19
C MET A 134 -3.41 -3.23 1.32
N LEU A 135 -4.50 -3.98 1.19
CA LEU A 135 -4.90 -5.00 2.15
C LEU A 135 -4.57 -6.40 1.59
N GLY A 136 -3.70 -7.12 2.25
CA GLY A 136 -3.37 -8.51 1.96
C GLY A 136 -3.93 -9.46 3.02
N SER A 137 -3.25 -9.54 4.17
CA SER A 137 -3.66 -10.42 5.28
C SER A 137 -5.09 -10.21 5.77
N PRO A 138 -5.62 -8.98 5.88
CA PRO A 138 -7.01 -8.79 6.27
C PRO A 138 -7.99 -9.49 5.31
N LEU A 139 -7.76 -9.39 4.01
CA LEU A 139 -8.61 -10.05 3.02
C LEU A 139 -8.42 -11.59 3.03
N ALA A 140 -7.21 -12.08 3.27
CA ALA A 140 -6.94 -13.50 3.39
C ALA A 140 -7.61 -14.15 4.63
N ARG A 141 -7.91 -13.33 5.66
CA ARG A 141 -8.61 -13.75 6.88
C ARG A 141 -10.13 -13.82 6.73
N ALA A 142 -10.68 -13.34 5.60
CA ALA A 142 -12.11 -13.42 5.36
C ALA A 142 -12.56 -14.85 5.10
N GLU A 143 -13.75 -15.22 5.59
CA GLU A 143 -14.36 -16.53 5.33
C GLU A 143 -14.61 -16.77 3.84
N GLU A 144 -14.85 -15.72 3.07
CA GLU A 144 -15.05 -15.75 1.62
C GLU A 144 -13.74 -15.95 0.85
N ALA A 145 -12.58 -15.69 1.48
CA ALA A 145 -11.29 -15.83 0.82
C ALA A 145 -11.05 -17.28 0.37
N PRO A 146 -10.65 -17.52 -0.89
CA PRO A 146 -10.46 -18.88 -1.40
C PRO A 146 -9.36 -19.65 -0.67
N GLY A 147 -8.40 -18.93 -0.07
CA GLY A 147 -7.30 -19.52 0.71
C GLY A 147 -7.70 -19.96 2.13
N LYS A 148 -8.90 -19.60 2.62
CA LYS A 148 -9.38 -19.95 3.96
C LYS A 148 -8.34 -19.72 5.06
N GLY A 149 -7.84 -18.48 5.13
CA GLY A 149 -6.79 -18.07 6.06
C GLY A 149 -5.35 -18.36 5.60
N MET A 150 -5.16 -19.05 4.48
CA MET A 150 -3.84 -19.16 3.86
C MET A 150 -3.57 -17.93 3.00
N HIS A 151 -2.41 -17.30 3.23
CA HIS A 151 -1.96 -16.12 2.52
C HIS A 151 -0.61 -16.39 1.83
N TRP A 152 -0.47 -15.97 0.58
CA TRP A 152 0.76 -16.06 -0.22
C TRP A 152 0.82 -14.95 -1.26
N GLY A 153 2.03 -14.64 -1.74
CA GLY A 153 2.31 -13.66 -2.77
C GLY A 153 3.20 -14.21 -3.89
N ALA A 154 3.55 -13.34 -4.83
CA ALA A 154 4.40 -13.70 -5.98
C ALA A 154 5.80 -14.14 -5.53
N GLU A 155 6.34 -13.56 -4.47
CA GLU A 155 7.64 -13.88 -3.91
C GLU A 155 7.76 -15.34 -3.45
N ALA A 156 6.64 -15.96 -3.04
CA ALA A 156 6.62 -17.35 -2.59
C ALA A 156 6.99 -18.37 -3.69
N ARG A 157 7.09 -17.94 -4.94
CA ARG A 157 7.39 -18.81 -6.09
C ARG A 157 8.88 -18.87 -6.46
N HIS A 158 9.75 -18.11 -5.81
CA HIS A 158 11.17 -18.10 -6.12
C HIS A 158 11.82 -19.42 -5.68
N GLN A 159 12.48 -20.13 -6.63
CA GLN A 159 13.00 -21.47 -6.38
C GLN A 159 14.32 -21.48 -5.62
N THR A 160 15.24 -20.56 -5.94
CA THR A 160 16.61 -20.58 -5.43
C THR A 160 16.87 -19.60 -4.29
N LEU A 161 16.08 -18.53 -4.21
CA LEU A 161 16.12 -17.55 -3.12
C LEU A 161 14.68 -17.22 -2.72
N PRO A 162 14.09 -17.95 -1.81
CA PRO A 162 12.72 -17.70 -1.38
C PRO A 162 12.65 -16.36 -0.64
N ARG A 163 12.04 -15.36 -1.28
CA ARG A 163 11.76 -14.02 -0.71
C ARG A 163 10.36 -13.92 -0.10
N GLY A 164 9.60 -15.01 -0.19
CA GLY A 164 8.26 -15.12 0.35
C GLY A 164 7.91 -16.56 0.69
N PHE A 165 6.81 -16.72 1.38
CA PHE A 165 6.30 -18.01 1.81
C PHE A 165 4.78 -18.00 1.91
N ARG A 166 4.19 -19.19 2.04
CA ARG A 166 2.79 -19.31 2.43
C ARG A 166 2.70 -19.26 3.95
N THR A 167 1.80 -18.44 4.47
CA THR A 167 1.57 -18.33 5.90
C THR A 167 0.09 -18.54 6.21
N ASN A 168 -0.19 -19.16 7.35
CA ASN A 168 -1.55 -19.22 7.86
C ASN A 168 -1.79 -18.00 8.75
N VAL A 169 -2.68 -17.12 8.32
CA VAL A 169 -3.09 -15.92 9.07
C VAL A 169 -4.40 -16.14 9.83
N GLY A 170 -4.98 -17.33 9.68
CA GLY A 170 -6.28 -17.71 10.27
C GLY A 170 -7.46 -17.04 9.59
N THR A 171 -8.65 -17.47 9.95
CA THR A 171 -9.93 -16.86 9.57
C THR A 171 -10.50 -16.13 10.78
N VAL A 172 -11.01 -14.90 10.61
CA VAL A 172 -11.49 -14.05 11.74
C VAL A 172 -12.96 -13.67 11.61
N GLY A 173 -13.57 -13.88 10.45
CA GLY A 173 -14.98 -13.56 10.17
C GLY A 173 -15.21 -13.31 8.69
N THR A 174 -16.40 -12.79 8.38
CA THR A 174 -16.75 -12.39 7.02
C THR A 174 -15.96 -11.14 6.59
N LEU A 175 -15.91 -10.87 5.29
CA LEU A 175 -15.33 -9.63 4.78
C LEU A 175 -16.05 -8.40 5.36
N GLU A 176 -17.37 -8.50 5.58
CA GLU A 176 -18.16 -7.45 6.21
C GLU A 176 -17.72 -7.20 7.66
N ASP A 177 -17.51 -8.25 8.46
CA ASP A 177 -17.00 -8.14 9.82
C ASP A 177 -15.62 -7.47 9.85
N ILE A 178 -14.73 -7.87 8.93
CA ILE A 178 -13.38 -7.31 8.83
C ILE A 178 -13.43 -5.83 8.48
N MET A 179 -14.27 -5.42 7.54
CA MET A 179 -14.31 -4.03 7.07
C MET A 179 -15.20 -3.13 7.94
N PHE A 180 -16.37 -3.61 8.34
CA PHE A 180 -17.41 -2.76 8.95
C PHE A 180 -17.82 -3.23 10.35
N GLY A 181 -17.44 -4.42 10.77
CA GLY A 181 -17.74 -4.97 12.09
C GLY A 181 -19.11 -5.65 12.18
N PRO A 182 -19.48 -6.04 13.37
CA PRO A 182 -18.95 -5.63 14.67
C PRO A 182 -17.60 -6.26 15.01
N SER A 183 -16.85 -5.59 15.92
CA SER A 183 -15.60 -6.11 16.47
C SER A 183 -15.85 -6.77 17.83
N HIS A 184 -15.44 -8.02 17.98
CA HIS A 184 -15.56 -8.79 19.22
C HIS A 184 -14.24 -8.91 19.99
N ASN A 185 -13.11 -8.60 19.30
CA ASN A 185 -11.77 -8.65 19.84
C ASN A 185 -11.10 -7.27 19.80
N ALA A 186 -10.16 -7.04 20.70
CA ALA A 186 -9.41 -5.79 20.76
C ALA A 186 -8.06 -5.84 20.02
N ASP A 187 -7.90 -6.80 19.09
CA ASP A 187 -6.65 -7.04 18.35
C ASP A 187 -6.55 -6.24 17.04
N GLY A 188 -7.59 -5.49 16.68
CA GLY A 188 -7.63 -4.67 15.47
C GLY A 188 -7.81 -5.45 14.16
N THR A 189 -8.17 -6.73 14.21
CA THR A 189 -8.31 -7.57 13.00
C THR A 189 -9.65 -7.43 12.30
N THR A 190 -10.62 -6.78 12.94
CA THR A 190 -11.97 -6.54 12.42
C THR A 190 -12.37 -5.07 12.53
N ASN A 191 -13.44 -4.67 11.82
CA ASN A 191 -14.03 -3.33 11.85
C ASN A 191 -13.04 -2.20 11.50
N TYR A 192 -12.28 -2.34 10.41
CA TYR A 192 -11.28 -1.35 9.98
C TYR A 192 -11.87 0.04 9.77
N ILE A 193 -13.03 0.13 9.11
CA ILE A 193 -13.70 1.40 8.80
C ILE A 193 -14.27 2.04 10.06
N GLY A 194 -14.88 1.25 10.96
CA GLY A 194 -15.36 1.75 12.24
C GLY A 194 -14.22 2.28 13.12
N ALA A 195 -13.09 1.57 13.13
CA ALA A 195 -11.89 2.00 13.85
C ALA A 195 -11.33 3.32 13.29
N LEU A 196 -11.25 3.47 11.95
CA LEU A 196 -10.85 4.73 11.30
C LEU A 196 -11.77 5.89 11.69
N ARG A 197 -13.09 5.68 11.56
CA ARG A 197 -14.08 6.70 11.95
C ARG A 197 -13.93 7.10 13.43
N ARG A 198 -13.70 6.12 14.30
CA ARG A 198 -13.48 6.37 15.72
C ARG A 198 -12.20 7.15 15.98
N ALA A 199 -11.10 6.80 15.31
CA ALA A 199 -9.84 7.53 15.43
C ALA A 199 -9.97 8.99 14.98
N MET A 200 -10.60 9.21 13.82
CA MET A 200 -10.87 10.56 13.31
C MET A 200 -11.70 11.38 14.32
N ALA A 201 -12.80 10.80 14.83
CA ALA A 201 -13.64 11.47 15.82
C ALA A 201 -12.88 11.78 17.12
N THR A 202 -12.05 10.84 17.60
CA THR A 202 -11.26 11.00 18.83
C THR A 202 -10.20 12.11 18.70
N THR A 203 -9.66 12.30 17.49
CA THR A 203 -8.66 13.33 17.20
C THR A 203 -9.25 14.62 16.64
N GLY A 204 -10.58 14.70 16.50
CA GLY A 204 -11.30 15.91 16.12
C GLY A 204 -11.39 16.16 14.60
N TYR A 205 -11.15 15.15 13.76
CA TYR A 205 -11.23 15.28 12.30
C TYR A 205 -12.55 14.75 11.76
N VAL A 206 -13.15 15.50 10.82
CA VAL A 206 -14.45 15.19 10.21
C VAL A 206 -14.34 14.57 8.81
N ASP A 207 -13.18 14.71 8.18
CA ASP A 207 -12.90 14.15 6.85
C ASP A 207 -11.48 13.59 6.74
N LEU A 208 -11.28 12.68 5.78
CA LEU A 208 -10.00 11.99 5.60
C LEU A 208 -8.86 12.92 5.17
N LYS A 209 -9.15 13.93 4.34
CA LYS A 209 -8.13 14.88 3.89
C LYS A 209 -7.55 15.71 5.02
N SER A 210 -8.40 16.13 5.95
CA SER A 210 -7.98 16.82 7.17
C SER A 210 -7.20 15.87 8.08
N PHE A 211 -7.65 14.62 8.22
CA PHE A 211 -6.98 13.60 9.03
C PHE A 211 -5.58 13.23 8.52
N GLN A 212 -5.33 13.32 7.20
CA GLN A 212 -3.99 13.14 6.61
C GLN A 212 -2.94 14.17 7.09
N ARG A 213 -3.34 15.16 7.86
CA ARG A 213 -2.47 16.17 8.50
C ARG A 213 -2.42 16.02 10.02
N CYS A 214 -2.96 14.94 10.55
CA CYS A 214 -2.93 14.65 11.98
C CYS A 214 -1.47 14.59 12.46
N PRO A 215 -1.10 15.36 13.51
CA PRO A 215 0.24 15.27 14.07
C PRO A 215 0.51 13.87 14.59
N VAL A 216 1.60 13.28 14.17
CA VAL A 216 2.03 11.94 14.58
C VAL A 216 3.38 12.07 15.28
N THR A 217 3.53 11.46 16.45
CA THR A 217 4.78 11.42 17.20
C THR A 217 5.34 10.01 17.23
N VAL A 218 6.67 9.91 17.16
CA VAL A 218 7.38 8.65 17.38
C VAL A 218 7.41 8.38 18.87
N ALA A 219 6.82 7.26 19.30
CA ALA A 219 6.95 6.79 20.68
C ALA A 219 8.17 5.87 20.80
N PRO A 220 8.96 5.96 21.88
CA PRO A 220 9.99 4.99 22.16
C PRO A 220 9.34 3.61 22.33
N THR A 221 9.96 2.58 21.74
CA THR A 221 9.54 1.19 21.98
C THR A 221 9.70 0.87 23.47
N ARG A 222 8.66 0.31 24.07
CA ARG A 222 8.73 -0.27 25.42
C ARG A 222 9.31 -1.65 25.37
#